data_0d862f560b01f1e2a8b235e15e0d2cb7
#
_entry.id   0d862f560b01f1e2a8b235e15e0d2cb7
#
_cell.length_a   1.000
_cell.length_b   1.000
_cell.length_c   1.000
_cell.angle_alpha   90.00
_cell.angle_beta   90.00
_cell.angle_gamma   90.00
#
_symmetry.space_group_name_H-M   'P 1'
#
loop_
_entity.id
_entity.type
_entity.pdbx_description
1 polymer ?
#
loop_
_entity_poly.entity_id
_entity_poly.type
_entity_poly.pdbx_seq_one_letter_code
_entity_poly.pdbx_strand_id
1 'polypeptide(L)'
;MSQPHEVRDVYRRSYRIGETDQDLLGRSRRWILAAGLAAMFAVSAGQYGFGVILPALGPGHGWPVADAAWLLPIWVAAQAIAVGFARTGRRASPMINVLAGAVLCAAGLLALAHAREFATLALGYGVLSGAGSGLVYGSCVRAVARWYPERATLVSALTGAFAYGAIPVLILLGVFATPPDAVLLLDVAAVVVFVVVGAAALVLRNPPPNWWPGEVDPRVWAVDKSVNRGLRDNWPAIRRYAPGELLHCAAAWLMYAVVVCVSAGCLFDIGYLAVFANGAGWGWWFAIAVAVLFAAASGAVRGPAGRACDRFGRRRMLFAAVALGALGQLLLLGAAQYRWAGLFAAGVVLAGFGLGTAYALLPRVVNGFFGDESAMANFGVLYSAKGIGGVLGVGVVAVAGGQAGFVAAAVLALGCLVLVPALHQPGRTLALA
;
A
#
# COMPACT_ATOMS: atom_id res chain seq x y z
N MET A 1 24.88 27.15 -16.19
CA MET A 1 24.59 26.16 -15.12
C MET A 1 24.96 26.77 -13.79
N SER A 2 24.00 26.99 -12.88
CA SER A 2 24.30 27.45 -11.53
C SER A 2 25.00 26.31 -10.78
N GLN A 3 26.11 26.60 -10.09
CA GLN A 3 26.79 25.58 -9.29
C GLN A 3 25.86 25.09 -8.17
N PRO A 4 25.85 23.79 -7.88
CA PRO A 4 25.05 23.26 -6.78
C PRO A 4 25.51 23.89 -5.46
N HIS A 5 24.55 24.39 -4.69
CA HIS A 5 24.82 24.97 -3.37
C HIS A 5 23.77 24.53 -2.34
N GLU A 6 24.15 24.54 -1.07
CA GLU A 6 23.25 24.22 0.01
C GLU A 6 22.59 25.49 0.58
N VAL A 7 21.27 25.41 0.77
CA VAL A 7 20.49 26.41 1.49
C VAL A 7 19.82 25.78 2.69
N ARG A 8 19.56 26.58 3.73
CA ARG A 8 18.84 26.12 4.93
C ARG A 8 17.56 26.91 5.12
N ASP A 9 16.52 26.21 5.51
CA ASP A 9 15.25 26.85 5.92
C ASP A 9 15.26 27.28 7.39
N VAL A 10 14.16 27.90 7.84
CA VAL A 10 13.97 28.38 9.22
C VAL A 10 13.97 27.22 10.26
N TYR A 11 13.72 25.98 9.83
CA TYR A 11 13.75 24.79 10.66
C TYR A 11 15.14 24.10 10.61
N ARG A 12 16.17 24.76 10.03
CA ARG A 12 17.54 24.26 9.85
C ARG A 12 17.64 22.99 8.99
N ARG A 13 16.66 22.74 8.10
CA ARG A 13 16.76 21.67 7.12
C ARG A 13 17.65 22.13 5.96
N SER A 14 18.60 21.29 5.54
CA SER A 14 19.49 21.58 4.42
C SER A 14 18.88 21.07 3.11
N TYR A 15 18.96 21.89 2.07
CA TYR A 15 18.49 21.59 0.72
C TYR A 15 19.62 21.87 -0.27
N ARG A 16 19.81 20.95 -1.22
CA ARG A 16 20.74 21.10 -2.34
C ARG A 16 19.95 21.60 -3.55
N ILE A 17 20.24 22.81 -4.00
CA ILE A 17 19.60 23.47 -5.14
C ILE A 17 20.62 23.83 -6.21
N GLY A 18 20.15 24.15 -7.43
CA GLY A 18 20.99 24.57 -8.56
C GLY A 18 21.23 23.48 -9.60
N GLU A 19 20.88 22.21 -9.34
CA GLU A 19 20.93 21.14 -10.35
C GLU A 19 19.50 20.78 -10.78
N THR A 20 19.27 20.73 -12.09
CA THR A 20 17.98 20.29 -12.63
C THR A 20 17.90 18.77 -12.75
N ASP A 21 16.68 18.24 -12.91
CA ASP A 21 16.46 16.82 -13.21
C ASP A 21 17.12 16.41 -14.53
N GLN A 22 17.18 17.30 -15.53
CA GLN A 22 17.89 17.06 -16.80
C GLN A 22 19.41 16.96 -16.61
N ASP A 23 20.01 17.79 -15.76
CA ASP A 23 21.45 17.71 -15.45
C ASP A 23 21.81 16.36 -14.79
N LEU A 24 20.93 15.84 -13.92
CA LEU A 24 21.18 14.63 -13.15
C LEU A 24 20.80 13.33 -13.89
N LEU A 25 19.75 13.37 -14.73
CA LEU A 25 19.18 12.19 -15.38
C LEU A 25 19.39 12.13 -16.88
N GLY A 26 19.78 13.26 -17.53
CA GLY A 26 19.73 13.42 -18.97
C GLY A 26 18.30 13.43 -19.55
N ARG A 27 17.28 13.45 -18.68
CA ARG A 27 15.86 13.41 -19.04
C ARG A 27 14.98 13.94 -17.90
N SER A 28 13.70 14.25 -18.19
CA SER A 28 12.76 14.74 -17.17
C SER A 28 12.49 13.69 -16.09
N ARG A 29 12.37 14.12 -14.83
CA ARG A 29 11.97 13.31 -13.67
C ARG A 29 10.59 12.63 -13.83
N ARG A 30 9.78 13.04 -14.82
CA ARG A 30 8.52 12.38 -15.18
C ARG A 30 8.71 10.90 -15.54
N TRP A 31 9.87 10.53 -16.07
CA TRP A 31 10.21 9.15 -16.37
C TRP A 31 10.37 8.29 -15.11
N ILE A 32 10.85 8.88 -14.00
CA ILE A 32 10.91 8.20 -12.69
C ILE A 32 9.50 7.91 -12.17
N LEU A 33 8.59 8.90 -12.29
CA LEU A 33 7.19 8.71 -11.90
C LEU A 33 6.50 7.65 -12.77
N ALA A 34 6.65 7.72 -14.09
CA ALA A 34 6.06 6.76 -15.02
C ALA A 34 6.57 5.32 -14.77
N ALA A 35 7.88 5.16 -14.60
CA ALA A 35 8.49 3.87 -14.27
C ALA A 35 7.98 3.32 -12.91
N GLY A 36 7.88 4.20 -11.91
CA GLY A 36 7.32 3.83 -10.61
C GLY A 36 5.86 3.39 -10.70
N LEU A 37 5.02 4.11 -11.45
CA LEU A 37 3.62 3.75 -11.69
C LEU A 37 3.50 2.41 -12.40
N ALA A 38 4.29 2.17 -13.45
CA ALA A 38 4.28 0.92 -14.22
C ALA A 38 4.73 -0.27 -13.35
N ALA A 39 5.81 -0.13 -12.57
CA ALA A 39 6.28 -1.17 -11.68
C ALA A 39 5.26 -1.50 -10.57
N MET A 40 4.68 -0.47 -9.94
CA MET A 40 3.65 -0.65 -8.91
C MET A 40 2.39 -1.32 -9.45
N PHE A 41 1.98 -0.95 -10.66
CA PHE A 41 0.86 -1.56 -11.36
C PHE A 41 1.12 -3.03 -11.64
N ALA A 42 2.29 -3.38 -12.17
CA ALA A 42 2.63 -4.74 -12.57
C ALA A 42 2.65 -5.74 -11.40
N VAL A 43 3.18 -5.34 -10.21
CA VAL A 43 3.29 -6.26 -9.05
C VAL A 43 2.02 -6.38 -8.21
N SER A 44 0.94 -5.74 -8.60
CA SER A 44 -0.32 -5.65 -7.84
C SER A 44 -1.06 -6.98 -7.71
N ALA A 45 -1.08 -7.78 -8.79
CA ALA A 45 -1.90 -8.98 -8.90
C ALA A 45 -1.63 -9.99 -7.78
N GLY A 46 -0.40 -10.08 -7.31
CA GLY A 46 -0.01 -10.94 -6.18
C GLY A 46 -0.77 -10.65 -4.89
N GLN A 47 -1.20 -9.41 -4.65
CA GLN A 47 -2.01 -9.09 -3.46
C GLN A 47 -3.49 -8.97 -3.79
N TYR A 48 -3.86 -8.02 -4.66
CA TYR A 48 -5.27 -7.70 -4.94
C TYR A 48 -5.99 -8.77 -5.78
N GLY A 49 -5.25 -9.65 -6.46
CA GLY A 49 -5.80 -10.78 -7.19
C GLY A 49 -6.07 -12.02 -6.35
N PHE A 50 -5.54 -12.09 -5.13
CA PHE A 50 -5.48 -13.31 -4.33
C PHE A 50 -6.84 -14.01 -4.16
N GLY A 51 -7.88 -13.29 -3.75
CA GLY A 51 -9.21 -13.83 -3.47
C GLY A 51 -9.95 -14.39 -4.70
N VAL A 52 -9.43 -14.15 -5.92
CA VAL A 52 -9.95 -14.68 -7.19
C VAL A 52 -9.00 -15.74 -7.77
N ILE A 53 -7.70 -15.47 -7.74
CA ILE A 53 -6.68 -16.40 -8.30
C ILE A 53 -6.74 -17.73 -7.58
N LEU A 54 -6.82 -17.71 -6.25
CA LEU A 54 -6.80 -18.94 -5.46
C LEU A 54 -7.98 -19.87 -5.74
N PRO A 55 -9.25 -19.42 -5.75
CA PRO A 55 -10.38 -20.24 -6.18
C PRO A 55 -10.30 -20.71 -7.62
N ALA A 56 -9.73 -19.91 -8.53
CA ALA A 56 -9.58 -20.29 -9.93
C ALA A 56 -8.59 -21.46 -10.11
N LEU A 57 -7.57 -21.55 -9.27
CA LEU A 57 -6.57 -22.63 -9.28
C LEU A 57 -6.98 -23.86 -8.46
N GLY A 58 -7.76 -23.66 -7.40
CA GLY A 58 -8.04 -24.66 -6.37
C GLY A 58 -8.50 -26.03 -6.86
N PRO A 59 -9.45 -26.14 -7.80
CA PRO A 59 -9.90 -27.43 -8.33
C PRO A 59 -8.79 -28.28 -8.96
N GLY A 60 -7.74 -27.65 -9.51
CA GLY A 60 -6.61 -28.32 -10.15
C GLY A 60 -5.44 -28.69 -9.20
N HIS A 61 -5.42 -28.13 -7.99
CA HIS A 61 -4.27 -28.23 -7.09
C HIS A 61 -4.52 -29.05 -5.82
N GLY A 62 -5.79 -29.30 -5.46
CA GLY A 62 -6.15 -30.14 -4.31
C GLY A 62 -5.79 -29.58 -2.95
N TRP A 63 -5.50 -28.27 -2.84
CA TRP A 63 -5.14 -27.64 -1.57
C TRP A 63 -6.38 -27.43 -0.67
N PRO A 64 -6.29 -27.73 0.64
CA PRO A 64 -7.31 -27.33 1.59
C PRO A 64 -7.45 -25.80 1.59
N VAL A 65 -8.67 -25.30 1.47
CA VAL A 65 -8.95 -23.85 1.42
C VAL A 65 -8.43 -23.12 2.67
N ALA A 66 -8.50 -23.77 3.82
CA ALA A 66 -7.99 -23.24 5.09
C ALA A 66 -6.48 -23.01 5.06
N ASP A 67 -5.71 -23.96 4.51
CA ASP A 67 -4.25 -23.86 4.40
C ASP A 67 -3.88 -22.78 3.38
N ALA A 68 -4.56 -22.77 2.25
CA ALA A 68 -4.32 -21.79 1.20
C ALA A 68 -4.60 -20.34 1.65
N ALA A 69 -5.52 -20.11 2.57
CA ALA A 69 -5.80 -18.81 3.13
C ALA A 69 -4.58 -18.17 3.83
N TRP A 70 -3.67 -18.99 4.42
CA TRP A 70 -2.46 -18.52 5.08
C TRP A 70 -1.42 -17.90 4.12
N LEU A 71 -1.52 -18.17 2.83
CA LEU A 71 -0.59 -17.63 1.84
C LEU A 71 -0.60 -16.09 1.79
N LEU A 72 -1.76 -15.46 1.94
CA LEU A 72 -1.86 -13.99 1.92
C LEU A 72 -1.21 -13.33 3.15
N PRO A 73 -1.43 -13.79 4.40
CA PRO A 73 -0.67 -13.34 5.56
C PRO A 73 0.85 -13.48 5.40
N ILE A 74 1.33 -14.62 4.90
CA ILE A 74 2.76 -14.86 4.66
C ILE A 74 3.28 -13.85 3.62
N TRP A 75 2.58 -13.68 2.51
CA TRP A 75 2.93 -12.75 1.45
C TRP A 75 3.03 -11.31 1.97
N VAL A 76 2.04 -10.87 2.72
CA VAL A 76 1.98 -9.51 3.27
C VAL A 76 3.05 -9.27 4.33
N ALA A 77 3.35 -10.27 5.18
CA ALA A 77 4.43 -10.18 6.15
C ALA A 77 5.79 -10.03 5.44
N ALA A 78 6.05 -10.86 4.44
CA ALA A 78 7.27 -10.77 3.61
C ALA A 78 7.37 -9.41 2.90
N GLN A 79 6.25 -8.91 2.34
CA GLN A 79 6.19 -7.58 1.72
C GLN A 79 6.54 -6.48 2.73
N ALA A 80 5.93 -6.50 3.91
CA ALA A 80 6.14 -5.48 4.93
C ALA A 80 7.59 -5.42 5.42
N ILE A 81 8.20 -6.59 5.62
CA ILE A 81 9.63 -6.72 5.99
C ILE A 81 10.50 -6.15 4.87
N ALA A 82 10.27 -6.55 3.61
CA ALA A 82 11.07 -6.13 2.47
C ALA A 82 10.95 -4.61 2.19
N VAL A 83 9.79 -4.00 2.43
CA VAL A 83 9.62 -2.53 2.41
C VAL A 83 10.58 -1.86 3.39
N GLY A 84 10.74 -2.40 4.58
CA GLY A 84 11.71 -1.91 5.58
C GLY A 84 13.16 -1.97 5.06
N PHE A 85 13.56 -3.12 4.51
CA PHE A 85 14.92 -3.32 3.96
C PHE A 85 15.22 -2.42 2.76
N ALA A 86 14.30 -2.25 1.83
CA ALA A 86 14.46 -1.37 0.67
C ALA A 86 14.81 0.08 1.04
N ARG A 87 14.66 0.46 2.28
CA ARG A 87 14.73 1.84 2.80
C ARG A 87 15.94 2.12 3.68
N THR A 88 16.51 1.10 4.32
CA THR A 88 17.62 1.26 5.29
C THR A 88 18.97 1.33 4.62
N GLY A 89 19.14 0.78 3.42
CA GLY A 89 20.41 0.81 2.69
C GLY A 89 20.77 2.20 2.17
N ARG A 90 21.68 2.94 2.82
CA ARG A 90 22.23 4.20 2.28
C ARG A 90 22.86 4.03 0.90
N ARG A 91 23.34 2.82 0.55
CA ARG A 91 24.04 2.46 -0.69
C ARG A 91 23.21 1.63 -1.67
N ALA A 92 22.05 1.09 -1.27
CA ALA A 92 21.27 0.25 -2.16
C ALA A 92 20.66 1.08 -3.30
N SER A 93 21.11 0.81 -4.51
CA SER A 93 20.54 1.38 -5.73
C SER A 93 19.08 0.94 -5.88
N PRO A 94 18.13 1.85 -6.14
CA PRO A 94 16.75 1.46 -6.43
C PRO A 94 16.68 0.46 -7.57
N MET A 95 17.56 0.55 -8.55
CA MET A 95 17.68 -0.38 -9.67
C MET A 95 17.87 -1.82 -9.20
N ILE A 96 18.81 -2.09 -8.29
CA ILE A 96 19.09 -3.46 -7.81
C ILE A 96 17.88 -4.01 -7.07
N ASN A 97 17.28 -3.22 -6.18
CA ASN A 97 16.10 -3.66 -5.42
C ASN A 97 14.91 -3.96 -6.33
N VAL A 98 14.67 -3.10 -7.33
CA VAL A 98 13.54 -3.26 -8.25
C VAL A 98 13.79 -4.43 -9.21
N LEU A 99 15.02 -4.64 -9.67
CA LEU A 99 15.40 -5.79 -10.50
C LEU A 99 15.26 -7.11 -9.71
N ALA A 100 15.77 -7.15 -8.48
CA ALA A 100 15.54 -8.29 -7.59
C ALA A 100 14.04 -8.54 -7.38
N GLY A 101 13.27 -7.47 -7.17
CA GLY A 101 11.82 -7.54 -7.06
C GLY A 101 11.14 -8.11 -8.30
N ALA A 102 11.62 -7.76 -9.51
CA ALA A 102 11.11 -8.33 -10.76
C ALA A 102 11.27 -9.86 -10.82
N VAL A 103 12.48 -10.33 -10.49
CA VAL A 103 12.79 -11.79 -10.46
C VAL A 103 11.93 -12.51 -9.42
N LEU A 104 11.90 -11.97 -8.19
CA LEU A 104 11.19 -12.60 -7.07
C LEU A 104 9.66 -12.64 -7.30
N CYS A 105 9.07 -11.56 -7.85
CA CYS A 105 7.64 -11.52 -8.15
C CYS A 105 7.30 -12.51 -9.30
N ALA A 106 8.10 -12.54 -10.35
CA ALA A 106 7.89 -13.47 -11.46
C ALA A 106 8.01 -14.94 -11.00
N ALA A 107 9.07 -15.27 -10.26
CA ALA A 107 9.25 -16.61 -9.68
C ALA A 107 8.08 -17.00 -8.75
N GLY A 108 7.57 -16.06 -7.98
CA GLY A 108 6.43 -16.31 -7.11
C GLY A 108 5.11 -16.54 -7.84
N LEU A 109 4.86 -15.87 -8.98
CA LEU A 109 3.69 -16.12 -9.83
C LEU A 109 3.80 -17.50 -10.52
N LEU A 110 4.99 -17.87 -10.98
CA LEU A 110 5.25 -19.22 -11.51
C LEU A 110 5.07 -20.31 -10.44
N ALA A 111 5.52 -20.06 -9.21
CA ALA A 111 5.27 -20.96 -8.09
C ALA A 111 3.77 -21.09 -7.80
N LEU A 112 3.01 -20.00 -7.85
CA LEU A 112 1.55 -20.02 -7.66
C LEU A 112 0.86 -20.85 -8.76
N ALA A 113 1.34 -20.78 -9.99
CA ALA A 113 0.80 -21.52 -11.13
C ALA A 113 1.12 -23.01 -11.08
N HIS A 114 2.33 -23.39 -10.66
CA HIS A 114 2.86 -24.75 -10.88
C HIS A 114 3.17 -25.56 -9.62
N ALA A 115 3.32 -24.91 -8.43
CA ALA A 115 3.63 -25.63 -7.20
C ALA A 115 2.46 -26.52 -6.77
N ARG A 116 2.77 -27.77 -6.43
CA ARG A 116 1.80 -28.76 -5.94
C ARG A 116 1.82 -28.89 -4.41
N GLU A 117 2.98 -28.66 -3.81
CA GLU A 117 3.17 -28.75 -2.37
C GLU A 117 2.99 -27.38 -1.71
N PHE A 118 2.27 -27.35 -0.57
CA PHE A 118 2.03 -26.11 0.18
C PHE A 118 3.33 -25.41 0.60
N ALA A 119 4.36 -26.15 1.02
CA ALA A 119 5.64 -25.56 1.41
C ALA A 119 6.32 -24.80 0.24
N THR A 120 6.32 -25.37 -0.96
CA THR A 120 6.86 -24.74 -2.16
C THR A 120 6.05 -23.50 -2.54
N LEU A 121 4.73 -23.58 -2.40
CA LEU A 121 3.82 -22.46 -2.65
C LEU A 121 4.00 -21.33 -1.63
N ALA A 122 4.10 -21.68 -0.34
CA ALA A 122 4.32 -20.70 0.74
C ALA A 122 5.68 -19.99 0.58
N LEU A 123 6.73 -20.71 0.21
CA LEU A 123 8.04 -20.13 -0.07
C LEU A 123 8.02 -19.30 -1.35
N GLY A 124 7.56 -19.86 -2.47
CA GLY A 124 7.60 -19.19 -3.78
C GLY A 124 6.66 -17.99 -3.82
N TYR A 125 5.37 -18.22 -3.69
CA TYR A 125 4.39 -17.14 -3.74
C TYR A 125 4.39 -16.33 -2.43
N GLY A 126 4.30 -16.97 -1.27
CA GLY A 126 4.19 -16.26 0.00
C GLY A 126 5.43 -15.43 0.31
N VAL A 127 6.61 -16.06 0.37
CA VAL A 127 7.83 -15.35 0.79
C VAL A 127 8.48 -14.60 -0.36
N LEU A 128 8.80 -15.28 -1.48
CA LEU A 128 9.58 -14.64 -2.55
C LEU A 128 8.78 -13.54 -3.27
N SER A 129 7.53 -13.82 -3.70
CA SER A 129 6.70 -12.80 -4.36
C SER A 129 6.35 -11.66 -3.41
N GLY A 130 6.04 -11.95 -2.14
CA GLY A 130 5.79 -10.94 -1.13
C GLY A 130 6.99 -10.03 -0.93
N ALA A 131 8.18 -10.59 -0.72
CA ALA A 131 9.42 -9.83 -0.58
C ALA A 131 9.74 -9.03 -1.85
N GLY A 132 9.60 -9.63 -3.03
CA GLY A 132 9.79 -8.96 -4.32
C GLY A 132 8.90 -7.73 -4.46
N SER A 133 7.60 -7.89 -4.19
CA SER A 133 6.65 -6.78 -4.20
C SER A 133 7.01 -5.69 -3.18
N GLY A 134 7.51 -6.05 -2.00
CA GLY A 134 7.97 -5.12 -0.98
C GLY A 134 9.19 -4.30 -1.42
N LEU A 135 10.17 -4.94 -2.08
CA LEU A 135 11.33 -4.25 -2.65
C LEU A 135 10.92 -3.23 -3.73
N VAL A 136 10.00 -3.61 -4.63
CA VAL A 136 9.48 -2.72 -5.67
C VAL A 136 8.72 -1.56 -5.02
N TYR A 137 7.77 -1.86 -4.13
CA TYR A 137 6.94 -0.86 -3.45
C TYR A 137 7.80 0.17 -2.69
N GLY A 138 8.70 -0.30 -1.83
CA GLY A 138 9.57 0.56 -1.02
C GLY A 138 10.49 1.43 -1.86
N SER A 139 11.08 0.87 -2.93
CA SER A 139 11.98 1.60 -3.83
C SER A 139 11.26 2.64 -4.67
N CYS A 140 10.08 2.33 -5.23
CA CYS A 140 9.27 3.27 -6.01
C CYS A 140 8.78 4.44 -5.16
N VAL A 141 8.22 4.15 -3.97
CA VAL A 141 7.77 5.19 -3.03
C VAL A 141 8.93 6.11 -2.63
N ARG A 142 10.10 5.53 -2.32
CA ARG A 142 11.29 6.31 -1.98
C ARG A 142 11.79 7.18 -3.12
N ALA A 143 11.89 6.63 -4.32
CA ALA A 143 12.36 7.37 -5.49
C ALA A 143 11.44 8.55 -5.81
N VAL A 144 10.11 8.31 -5.90
CA VAL A 144 9.14 9.36 -6.20
C VAL A 144 9.09 10.41 -5.09
N ALA A 145 9.12 10.03 -3.82
CA ALA A 145 9.15 10.98 -2.71
C ALA A 145 10.37 11.90 -2.73
N ARG A 146 11.52 11.40 -3.18
CA ARG A 146 12.77 12.19 -3.28
C ARG A 146 12.84 13.08 -4.52
N TRP A 147 12.26 12.65 -5.64
CA TRP A 147 12.21 13.45 -6.86
C TRP A 147 11.09 14.48 -6.87
N TYR A 148 10.06 14.32 -6.01
CA TYR A 148 8.92 15.20 -5.91
C TYR A 148 8.63 15.60 -4.46
N PRO A 149 9.63 16.16 -3.72
CA PRO A 149 9.44 16.54 -2.32
C PRO A 149 8.36 17.62 -2.16
N GLU A 150 8.20 18.50 -3.17
CA GLU A 150 7.20 19.56 -3.23
C GLU A 150 5.78 19.04 -3.59
N ARG A 151 5.66 17.80 -4.06
CA ARG A 151 4.39 17.19 -4.53
C ARG A 151 4.12 15.85 -3.88
N ALA A 152 4.04 15.82 -2.55
CA ALA A 152 3.78 14.59 -1.79
C ALA A 152 2.49 13.84 -2.20
N THR A 153 1.54 14.52 -2.88
CA THR A 153 0.33 13.90 -3.46
C THR A 153 0.65 12.85 -4.54
N LEU A 154 1.79 12.96 -5.23
CA LEU A 154 2.20 11.98 -6.25
C LEU A 154 2.56 10.63 -5.62
N VAL A 155 3.08 10.63 -4.39
CA VAL A 155 3.32 9.38 -3.65
C VAL A 155 2.00 8.66 -3.35
N SER A 156 0.97 9.41 -2.97
CA SER A 156 -0.37 8.82 -2.75
C SER A 156 -0.96 8.26 -4.06
N ALA A 157 -0.83 8.99 -5.17
CA ALA A 157 -1.26 8.50 -6.48
C ALA A 157 -0.47 7.26 -6.93
N LEU A 158 0.85 7.23 -6.68
CA LEU A 158 1.69 6.06 -6.96
C LEU A 158 1.19 4.81 -6.24
N THR A 159 0.80 4.93 -4.96
CA THR A 159 0.22 3.79 -4.24
C THR A 159 -1.13 3.36 -4.82
N GLY A 160 -1.86 4.25 -5.49
CA GLY A 160 -3.10 3.93 -6.22
C GLY A 160 -2.85 2.98 -7.39
N ALA A 161 -1.75 3.15 -8.13
CA ALA A 161 -1.37 2.24 -9.22
C ALA A 161 -1.22 0.80 -8.72
N PHE A 162 -0.73 0.62 -7.49
CA PHE A 162 -0.65 -0.71 -6.87
C PHE A 162 -2.02 -1.35 -6.61
N ALA A 163 -3.08 -0.60 -6.39
CA ALA A 163 -4.42 -1.18 -6.27
C ALA A 163 -5.03 -1.49 -7.66
N TYR A 164 -4.86 -0.59 -8.64
CA TYR A 164 -5.42 -0.76 -9.97
C TYR A 164 -4.82 -1.92 -10.78
N GLY A 165 -3.56 -2.25 -10.54
CA GLY A 165 -2.82 -3.18 -11.41
C GLY A 165 -3.33 -4.62 -11.39
N ALA A 166 -4.12 -5.01 -10.39
CA ALA A 166 -4.76 -6.33 -10.38
C ALA A 166 -5.98 -6.41 -11.32
N ILE A 167 -6.61 -5.28 -11.65
CA ILE A 167 -7.88 -5.24 -12.41
C ILE A 167 -7.81 -6.00 -13.74
N PRO A 168 -6.77 -5.82 -14.59
CA PRO A 168 -6.68 -6.59 -15.84
C PRO A 168 -6.64 -8.10 -15.61
N VAL A 169 -5.85 -8.56 -14.63
CA VAL A 169 -5.73 -9.99 -14.30
C VAL A 169 -7.06 -10.53 -13.77
N LEU A 170 -7.76 -9.77 -12.91
CA LEU A 170 -9.07 -10.15 -12.39
C LEU A 170 -10.12 -10.30 -13.50
N ILE A 171 -10.17 -9.36 -14.45
CA ILE A 171 -11.09 -9.41 -15.59
C ILE A 171 -10.75 -10.62 -16.49
N LEU A 172 -9.48 -10.85 -16.78
CA LEU A 172 -9.06 -11.97 -17.60
C LEU A 172 -9.37 -13.32 -16.93
N LEU A 173 -9.20 -13.43 -15.61
CA LEU A 173 -9.63 -14.61 -14.85
C LEU A 173 -11.16 -14.80 -14.88
N GLY A 174 -11.91 -13.72 -14.99
CA GLY A 174 -13.36 -13.80 -15.21
C GLY A 174 -13.70 -14.42 -16.55
N VAL A 175 -13.01 -14.01 -17.61
CA VAL A 175 -13.24 -14.50 -18.99
C VAL A 175 -12.71 -15.92 -19.17
N PHE A 176 -11.54 -16.21 -18.65
CA PHE A 176 -10.84 -17.48 -18.78
C PHE A 176 -10.94 -18.27 -17.46
N ALA A 177 -12.11 -18.81 -17.19
CA ALA A 177 -12.45 -19.39 -15.88
C ALA A 177 -12.01 -20.85 -15.68
N THR A 178 -11.31 -21.47 -16.64
CA THR A 178 -10.83 -22.84 -16.48
C THR A 178 -9.47 -22.90 -15.77
N PRO A 179 -9.19 -23.92 -14.95
CA PRO A 179 -7.89 -24.02 -14.27
C PRO A 179 -6.67 -23.97 -15.21
N PRO A 180 -6.66 -24.64 -16.39
CA PRO A 180 -5.56 -24.51 -17.33
C PRO A 180 -5.35 -23.08 -17.85
N ASP A 181 -6.42 -22.36 -18.11
CA ASP A 181 -6.34 -20.97 -18.58
C ASP A 181 -5.81 -20.05 -17.48
N ALA A 182 -6.19 -20.30 -16.20
CA ALA A 182 -5.66 -19.56 -15.06
C ALA A 182 -4.16 -19.76 -14.88
N VAL A 183 -3.64 -20.98 -15.12
CA VAL A 183 -2.19 -21.26 -15.09
C VAL A 183 -1.49 -20.48 -16.21
N LEU A 184 -1.98 -20.56 -17.45
CA LEU A 184 -1.40 -19.83 -18.58
C LEU A 184 -1.41 -18.32 -18.33
N LEU A 185 -2.49 -17.78 -17.76
CA LEU A 185 -2.59 -16.36 -17.43
C LEU A 185 -1.54 -15.93 -16.39
N LEU A 186 -1.27 -16.78 -15.39
CA LEU A 186 -0.23 -16.51 -14.40
C LEU A 186 1.17 -16.60 -15.00
N ASP A 187 1.42 -17.52 -15.94
CA ASP A 187 2.69 -17.60 -16.66
C ASP A 187 2.92 -16.32 -17.50
N VAL A 188 1.91 -15.88 -18.23
CA VAL A 188 1.96 -14.61 -18.97
C VAL A 188 2.15 -13.43 -18.02
N ALA A 189 1.43 -13.40 -16.89
CA ALA A 189 1.59 -12.35 -15.89
C ALA A 189 3.00 -12.34 -15.30
N ALA A 190 3.63 -13.49 -15.07
CA ALA A 190 5.01 -13.59 -14.60
C ALA A 190 5.99 -12.95 -15.58
N VAL A 191 5.84 -13.24 -16.89
CA VAL A 191 6.66 -12.62 -17.95
C VAL A 191 6.42 -11.11 -18.00
N VAL A 192 5.18 -10.67 -17.99
CA VAL A 192 4.82 -9.23 -18.00
C VAL A 192 5.42 -8.51 -16.79
N VAL A 193 5.29 -9.07 -15.60
CA VAL A 193 5.88 -8.51 -14.37
C VAL A 193 7.40 -8.40 -14.51
N PHE A 194 8.06 -9.47 -14.94
CA PHE A 194 9.51 -9.48 -15.14
C PHE A 194 9.98 -8.39 -16.11
N VAL A 195 9.33 -8.28 -17.27
CA VAL A 195 9.69 -7.31 -18.32
C VAL A 195 9.40 -5.87 -17.87
N VAL A 196 8.18 -5.60 -17.38
CA VAL A 196 7.77 -4.23 -17.00
C VAL A 196 8.56 -3.72 -15.80
N VAL A 197 8.70 -4.55 -14.76
CA VAL A 197 9.44 -4.15 -13.56
C VAL A 197 10.94 -4.08 -13.84
N GLY A 198 11.48 -5.00 -14.66
CA GLY A 198 12.86 -4.96 -15.12
C GLY A 198 13.17 -3.70 -15.93
N ALA A 199 12.31 -3.32 -16.87
CA ALA A 199 12.45 -2.08 -17.63
C ALA A 199 12.36 -0.84 -16.70
N ALA A 200 11.43 -0.85 -15.74
CA ALA A 200 11.34 0.22 -14.74
C ALA A 200 12.59 0.33 -13.87
N ALA A 201 13.24 -0.79 -13.55
CA ALA A 201 14.48 -0.82 -12.77
C ALA A 201 15.62 -0.04 -13.46
N LEU A 202 15.70 -0.12 -14.80
CA LEU A 202 16.71 0.60 -15.58
C LEU A 202 16.50 2.13 -15.55
N VAL A 203 15.27 2.56 -15.28
CA VAL A 203 14.89 3.99 -15.23
C VAL A 203 15.01 4.55 -13.82
N LEU A 204 14.66 3.76 -12.80
CA LEU A 204 14.56 4.23 -11.43
C LEU A 204 15.92 4.54 -10.80
N ARG A 205 16.10 5.79 -10.38
CA ARG A 205 17.29 6.30 -9.69
C ARG A 205 16.87 7.23 -8.55
N ASN A 206 17.70 7.35 -7.53
CA ASN A 206 17.53 8.36 -6.48
C ASN A 206 18.27 9.64 -6.86
N PRO A 207 17.75 10.82 -6.51
CA PRO A 207 18.51 12.07 -6.63
C PRO A 207 19.60 12.10 -5.54
N PRO A 208 20.56 13.03 -5.65
CA PRO A 208 21.52 13.32 -4.58
C PRO A 208 20.82 13.57 -3.22
N PRO A 209 21.50 13.38 -2.09
CA PRO A 209 20.94 13.71 -0.79
C PRO A 209 20.49 15.17 -0.73
N ASN A 210 19.31 15.40 -0.13
CA ASN A 210 18.71 16.73 0.07
C ASN A 210 18.46 17.51 -1.22
N TRP A 211 18.45 16.84 -2.38
CA TRP A 211 18.12 17.50 -3.64
C TRP A 211 16.72 18.11 -3.61
N TRP A 212 16.61 19.33 -4.17
CA TRP A 212 15.37 20.08 -4.26
C TRP A 212 15.20 20.67 -5.66
N PRO A 213 14.00 20.58 -6.27
CA PRO A 213 13.76 21.14 -7.60
C PRO A 213 13.87 22.66 -7.60
N GLY A 214 14.49 23.21 -8.65
CA GLY A 214 14.74 24.66 -8.75
C GLY A 214 13.48 25.52 -9.00
N GLU A 215 12.33 24.88 -9.29
CA GLU A 215 11.06 25.56 -9.57
C GLU A 215 10.45 26.24 -8.33
N VAL A 216 10.79 25.80 -7.14
CA VAL A 216 10.23 26.28 -5.87
C VAL A 216 11.35 26.49 -4.85
N ASP A 217 11.45 27.71 -4.28
CA ASP A 217 12.41 27.96 -3.19
C ASP A 217 12.01 27.15 -1.93
N PRO A 218 12.87 26.24 -1.42
CA PRO A 218 12.57 25.42 -0.26
C PRO A 218 12.34 26.26 1.02
N ARG A 219 12.90 27.45 1.12
CA ARG A 219 12.71 28.37 2.27
C ARG A 219 11.28 28.92 2.27
N VAL A 220 10.78 29.30 1.10
CA VAL A 220 9.38 29.73 0.93
C VAL A 220 8.43 28.56 1.14
N TRP A 221 8.74 27.40 0.56
CA TRP A 221 7.95 26.18 0.75
C TRP A 221 7.81 25.77 2.21
N ALA A 222 8.82 26.04 3.03
CA ALA A 222 8.82 25.66 4.44
C ALA A 222 7.81 26.43 5.29
N VAL A 223 7.44 27.67 4.91
CA VAL A 223 6.66 28.59 5.76
C VAL A 223 5.42 29.18 5.08
N ASP A 224 5.43 29.35 3.77
CA ASP A 224 4.35 30.01 3.05
C ASP A 224 3.17 29.05 2.78
N LYS A 225 2.05 29.31 3.44
CA LYS A 225 0.80 28.56 3.31
C LYS A 225 0.11 28.76 1.95
N SER A 226 0.49 29.76 1.16
CA SER A 226 -0.02 29.97 -0.20
C SER A 226 0.66 29.03 -1.20
N VAL A 227 1.95 28.81 -1.01
CA VAL A 227 2.79 27.90 -1.84
C VAL A 227 2.62 26.46 -1.36
N ASN A 228 2.73 26.21 -0.06
CA ASN A 228 2.54 24.90 0.55
C ASN A 228 1.23 24.87 1.34
N ARG A 229 0.15 24.52 0.64
CA ARG A 229 -1.19 24.44 1.25
C ARG A 229 -1.28 23.43 2.39
N GLY A 230 -0.40 22.42 2.39
CA GLY A 230 -0.33 21.42 3.46
C GLY A 230 -0.04 22.01 4.84
N LEU A 231 0.61 23.19 4.92
CA LEU A 231 0.92 23.86 6.19
C LEU A 231 -0.30 24.49 6.89
N ARG A 232 -1.45 24.62 6.22
CA ARG A 232 -2.63 25.27 6.80
C ARG A 232 -3.20 24.49 7.98
N ASP A 233 -3.35 23.17 7.82
CA ASP A 233 -3.99 22.27 8.78
C ASP A 233 -3.09 21.14 9.24
N ASN A 234 -1.82 21.13 8.79
CA ASN A 234 -0.84 20.09 9.12
C ASN A 234 0.43 20.72 9.70
N TRP A 235 0.52 20.70 10.99
CA TRP A 235 1.72 21.18 11.67
C TRP A 235 2.90 20.24 11.44
N PRO A 236 4.13 20.76 11.24
CA PRO A 236 5.32 19.94 11.18
C PRO A 236 5.60 19.25 12.52
N ALA A 237 6.35 18.16 12.50
CA ALA A 237 6.77 17.48 13.72
C ALA A 237 7.64 18.41 14.58
N ILE A 238 7.39 18.41 15.89
CA ILE A 238 8.16 19.19 16.85
C ILE A 238 9.56 18.59 17.04
N ARG A 239 9.61 17.25 17.07
CA ARG A 239 10.84 16.46 17.25
C ARG A 239 10.99 15.47 16.11
N ARG A 240 12.22 15.21 15.71
CA ARG A 240 12.58 14.17 14.77
C ARG A 240 12.90 12.90 15.54
N TYR A 241 12.25 11.81 15.17
CA TYR A 241 12.40 10.51 15.81
C TYR A 241 13.22 9.57 14.92
N ALA A 242 14.24 8.96 15.50
CA ALA A 242 14.90 7.81 14.88
C ALA A 242 14.03 6.54 15.02
N PRO A 243 14.20 5.51 14.17
CA PRO A 243 13.38 4.28 14.24
C PRO A 243 13.39 3.60 15.61
N GLY A 244 14.54 3.59 16.32
CA GLY A 244 14.64 3.06 17.68
C GLY A 244 13.84 3.86 18.72
N GLU A 245 13.74 5.18 18.54
CA GLU A 245 12.98 6.04 19.45
C GLU A 245 11.44 5.87 19.29
N LEU A 246 10.98 5.41 18.10
CA LEU A 246 9.57 5.10 17.90
C LEU A 246 9.07 4.03 18.86
N LEU A 247 9.88 3.04 19.17
CA LEU A 247 9.51 1.93 20.05
C LEU A 247 9.22 2.40 21.50
N HIS A 248 9.72 3.57 21.86
CA HIS A 248 9.47 4.21 23.16
C HIS A 248 8.40 5.32 23.12
N CYS A 249 7.72 5.48 21.97
CA CYS A 249 6.73 6.53 21.76
C CYS A 249 5.30 5.95 21.75
N ALA A 250 4.45 6.33 22.72
CA ALA A 250 3.07 5.85 22.80
C ALA A 250 2.25 6.16 21.53
N ALA A 251 2.46 7.34 20.90
CA ALA A 251 1.79 7.69 19.66
C ALA A 251 2.17 6.74 18.49
N ALA A 252 3.40 6.19 18.49
CA ALA A 252 3.81 5.23 17.49
C ALA A 252 3.09 3.89 17.66
N TRP A 253 2.94 3.40 18.90
CA TRP A 253 2.18 2.18 19.18
C TRP A 253 0.70 2.33 18.88
N LEU A 254 0.12 3.50 19.18
CA LEU A 254 -1.27 3.79 18.81
C LEU A 254 -1.45 3.81 17.28
N MET A 255 -0.52 4.44 16.56
CA MET A 255 -0.52 4.43 15.09
C MET A 255 -0.31 3.01 14.53
N TYR A 256 0.54 2.23 15.17
CA TYR A 256 0.75 0.82 14.84
C TYR A 256 -0.56 0.02 14.95
N ALA A 257 -1.29 0.19 16.06
CA ALA A 257 -2.59 -0.44 16.26
C ALA A 257 -3.62 -0.01 15.20
N VAL A 258 -3.66 1.28 14.84
CA VAL A 258 -4.50 1.77 13.72
C VAL A 258 -4.14 1.08 12.41
N VAL A 259 -2.85 0.92 12.11
CA VAL A 259 -2.40 0.23 10.89
C VAL A 259 -2.76 -1.25 10.93
N VAL A 260 -2.67 -1.92 12.07
CA VAL A 260 -3.13 -3.32 12.24
C VAL A 260 -4.61 -3.43 11.91
N CYS A 261 -5.46 -2.59 12.51
CA CYS A 261 -6.91 -2.63 12.27
C CYS A 261 -7.29 -2.36 10.80
N VAL A 262 -6.72 -1.30 10.21
CA VAL A 262 -6.94 -0.96 8.79
C VAL A 262 -6.48 -2.11 7.89
N SER A 263 -5.33 -2.71 8.19
CA SER A 263 -4.78 -3.79 7.38
C SER A 263 -5.58 -5.08 7.52
N ALA A 264 -6.07 -5.39 8.70
CA ALA A 264 -6.91 -6.57 8.94
C ALA A 264 -8.19 -6.52 8.09
N GLY A 265 -8.93 -5.39 8.12
CA GLY A 265 -10.12 -5.23 7.28
C GLY A 265 -9.80 -5.27 5.79
N CYS A 266 -8.75 -4.54 5.34
CA CYS A 266 -8.38 -4.50 3.93
C CYS A 266 -7.95 -5.88 3.38
N LEU A 267 -7.19 -6.65 4.13
CA LEU A 267 -6.69 -7.96 3.70
C LEU A 267 -7.77 -9.03 3.80
N PHE A 268 -8.69 -8.92 4.77
CA PHE A 268 -9.91 -9.70 4.78
C PHE A 268 -10.72 -9.49 3.51
N ASP A 269 -10.97 -8.23 3.13
CA ASP A 269 -11.72 -7.88 1.94
C ASP A 269 -11.05 -8.44 0.67
N ILE A 270 -9.74 -8.24 0.52
CA ILE A 270 -8.96 -8.75 -0.62
C ILE A 270 -9.00 -10.29 -0.69
N GLY A 271 -8.90 -10.96 0.45
CA GLY A 271 -8.78 -12.42 0.49
C GLY A 271 -10.12 -13.15 0.39
N TYR A 272 -11.20 -12.53 0.87
CA TYR A 272 -12.41 -13.29 1.13
C TYR A 272 -13.69 -12.80 0.43
N LEU A 273 -13.83 -11.51 0.09
CA LEU A 273 -15.10 -11.02 -0.46
C LEU A 273 -15.53 -11.72 -1.75
N ALA A 274 -14.61 -11.99 -2.67
CA ALA A 274 -14.90 -12.72 -3.91
C ALA A 274 -15.26 -14.20 -3.62
N VAL A 275 -14.54 -14.83 -2.70
CA VAL A 275 -14.82 -16.20 -2.26
C VAL A 275 -16.22 -16.30 -1.67
N PHE A 276 -16.58 -15.36 -0.78
CA PHE A 276 -17.91 -15.30 -0.19
C PHE A 276 -18.98 -15.09 -1.25
N ALA A 277 -18.81 -14.13 -2.15
CA ALA A 277 -19.78 -13.80 -3.19
C ALA A 277 -20.11 -15.02 -4.09
N ASN A 278 -19.08 -15.76 -4.49
CA ASN A 278 -19.26 -16.99 -5.25
C ASN A 278 -19.94 -18.10 -4.44
N GLY A 279 -19.53 -18.32 -3.20
CA GLY A 279 -20.13 -19.30 -2.28
C GLY A 279 -21.56 -18.97 -1.85
N ALA A 280 -21.96 -17.67 -1.87
CA ALA A 280 -23.32 -17.23 -1.62
C ALA A 280 -24.27 -17.51 -2.82
N GLY A 281 -23.74 -18.01 -3.94
CA GLY A 281 -24.52 -18.32 -5.13
C GLY A 281 -24.80 -17.11 -6.04
N TRP A 282 -24.09 -15.98 -5.85
CA TRP A 282 -24.25 -14.80 -6.70
C TRP A 282 -23.52 -14.92 -8.05
N GLY A 283 -22.77 -16.01 -8.23
CA GLY A 283 -22.10 -16.38 -9.46
C GLY A 283 -20.68 -15.78 -9.57
N TRP A 284 -19.90 -16.43 -10.43
CA TRP A 284 -18.48 -16.13 -10.64
C TRP A 284 -18.22 -14.70 -11.12
N TRP A 285 -19.04 -14.21 -12.05
CA TRP A 285 -18.92 -12.84 -12.56
C TRP A 285 -19.17 -11.77 -11.49
N PHE A 286 -20.10 -12.02 -10.56
CA PHE A 286 -20.29 -11.10 -9.45
C PHE A 286 -19.11 -11.13 -8.48
N ALA A 287 -18.52 -12.29 -8.24
CA ALA A 287 -17.30 -12.40 -7.43
C ALA A 287 -16.12 -11.62 -8.04
N ILE A 288 -15.93 -11.72 -9.37
CA ILE A 288 -14.95 -10.90 -10.11
C ILE A 288 -15.27 -9.41 -9.97
N ALA A 289 -16.53 -9.02 -10.19
CA ALA A 289 -16.95 -7.62 -10.08
C ALA A 289 -16.67 -7.05 -8.68
N VAL A 290 -16.90 -7.81 -7.62
CA VAL A 290 -16.58 -7.43 -6.24
C VAL A 290 -15.10 -7.15 -6.06
N ALA A 291 -14.22 -8.03 -6.52
CA ALA A 291 -12.77 -7.85 -6.43
C ALA A 291 -12.30 -6.62 -7.25
N VAL A 292 -12.83 -6.45 -8.46
CA VAL A 292 -12.54 -5.29 -9.33
C VAL A 292 -13.04 -4.00 -8.69
N LEU A 293 -14.26 -3.97 -8.15
CA LEU A 293 -14.82 -2.80 -7.48
C LEU A 293 -13.99 -2.39 -6.25
N PHE A 294 -13.56 -3.36 -5.44
CA PHE A 294 -12.70 -3.09 -4.29
C PHE A 294 -11.35 -2.49 -4.72
N ALA A 295 -10.69 -3.10 -5.70
CA ALA A 295 -9.41 -2.62 -6.22
C ALA A 295 -9.55 -1.23 -6.85
N ALA A 296 -10.60 -1.01 -7.64
CA ALA A 296 -10.90 0.26 -8.30
C ALA A 296 -11.20 1.36 -7.27
N ALA A 297 -12.08 1.11 -6.30
CA ALA A 297 -12.41 2.05 -5.23
C ALA A 297 -11.18 2.41 -4.40
N SER A 298 -10.39 1.39 -3.99
CA SER A 298 -9.15 1.59 -3.24
C SER A 298 -8.10 2.39 -4.02
N GLY A 299 -7.98 2.17 -5.33
CA GLY A 299 -7.04 2.89 -6.19
C GLY A 299 -7.47 4.34 -6.47
N ALA A 300 -8.76 4.54 -6.82
CA ALA A 300 -9.31 5.82 -7.23
C ALA A 300 -9.17 6.90 -6.15
N VAL A 301 -9.39 6.52 -4.90
CA VAL A 301 -9.39 7.47 -3.79
C VAL A 301 -7.99 7.97 -3.42
N ARG A 302 -6.93 7.20 -3.68
CA ARG A 302 -5.59 7.49 -3.11
C ARG A 302 -5.00 8.80 -3.60
N GLY A 303 -5.15 9.12 -4.88
CA GLY A 303 -4.70 10.40 -5.41
C GLY A 303 -5.45 11.61 -4.83
N PRO A 304 -6.80 11.64 -4.90
CA PRO A 304 -7.63 12.67 -4.27
C PRO A 304 -7.42 12.80 -2.75
N ALA A 305 -7.26 11.68 -2.03
CA ALA A 305 -7.04 11.67 -0.58
C ALA A 305 -5.78 12.47 -0.18
N GLY A 306 -4.73 12.42 -0.99
CA GLY A 306 -3.54 13.22 -0.78
C GLY A 306 -3.83 14.72 -0.79
N ARG A 307 -4.64 15.20 -1.76
CA ARG A 307 -5.05 16.61 -1.85
C ARG A 307 -6.01 17.02 -0.73
N ALA A 308 -6.95 16.13 -0.40
CA ALA A 308 -7.90 16.35 0.69
C ALA A 308 -7.19 16.45 2.04
N CYS A 309 -6.14 15.65 2.26
CA CYS A 309 -5.29 15.71 3.44
C CYS A 309 -4.60 17.09 3.59
N ASP A 310 -4.17 17.71 2.49
CA ASP A 310 -3.59 19.04 2.51
C ASP A 310 -4.64 20.14 2.82
N ARG A 311 -5.90 19.90 2.48
CA ARG A 311 -7.00 20.86 2.66
C ARG A 311 -7.69 20.74 4.03
N PHE A 312 -7.90 19.52 4.53
CA PHE A 312 -8.72 19.25 5.72
C PHE A 312 -7.92 18.74 6.92
N GLY A 313 -6.61 18.54 6.74
CA GLY A 313 -5.73 18.04 7.79
C GLY A 313 -5.66 16.51 7.86
N ARG A 314 -4.49 16.01 8.26
CA ARG A 314 -4.15 14.57 8.25
C ARG A 314 -5.03 13.75 9.19
N ARG A 315 -5.25 14.23 10.41
CA ARG A 315 -6.01 13.53 11.45
C ARG A 315 -7.48 13.42 11.09
N ARG A 316 -8.10 14.53 10.63
CA ARG A 316 -9.51 14.55 10.20
C ARG A 316 -9.73 13.62 9.01
N MET A 317 -8.82 13.65 8.04
CA MET A 317 -8.91 12.78 6.86
C MET A 317 -8.69 11.31 7.22
N LEU A 318 -7.79 10.98 8.16
CA LEU A 318 -7.62 9.62 8.64
C LEU A 318 -8.89 9.13 9.38
N PHE A 319 -9.49 9.97 10.21
CA PHE A 319 -10.75 9.64 10.88
C PHE A 319 -11.89 9.40 9.87
N ALA A 320 -12.05 10.29 8.90
CA ALA A 320 -13.06 10.13 7.84
C ALA A 320 -12.83 8.85 7.02
N ALA A 321 -11.58 8.52 6.72
CA ALA A 321 -11.23 7.29 6.01
C ALA A 321 -11.62 6.05 6.81
N VAL A 322 -11.28 6.02 8.09
CA VAL A 322 -11.61 4.88 8.97
C VAL A 322 -13.13 4.79 9.19
N ALA A 323 -13.82 5.93 9.35
CA ALA A 323 -15.29 5.95 9.48
C ALA A 323 -15.99 5.39 8.23
N LEU A 324 -15.51 5.78 7.04
CA LEU A 324 -16.02 5.26 5.78
C LEU A 324 -15.76 3.75 5.64
N GLY A 325 -14.54 3.31 6.01
CA GLY A 325 -14.17 1.89 6.04
C GLY A 325 -15.05 1.09 7.03
N ALA A 326 -15.28 1.62 8.23
CA ALA A 326 -16.13 0.97 9.24
C ALA A 326 -17.58 0.84 8.76
N LEU A 327 -18.13 1.89 8.13
CA LEU A 327 -19.44 1.82 7.51
C LEU A 327 -19.49 0.73 6.42
N GLY A 328 -18.46 0.66 5.58
CA GLY A 328 -18.32 -0.40 4.58
C GLY A 328 -18.34 -1.80 5.21
N GLN A 329 -17.57 -2.02 6.29
CA GLN A 329 -17.53 -3.31 6.98
C GLN A 329 -18.87 -3.68 7.63
N LEU A 330 -19.60 -2.71 8.19
CA LEU A 330 -20.94 -2.95 8.75
C LEU A 330 -21.95 -3.31 7.65
N LEU A 331 -21.89 -2.65 6.50
CA LEU A 331 -22.73 -3.00 5.35
C LEU A 331 -22.41 -4.40 4.81
N LEU A 332 -21.11 -4.76 4.74
CA LEU A 332 -20.66 -6.09 4.34
C LEU A 332 -21.17 -7.17 5.31
N LEU A 333 -21.07 -6.93 6.62
CA LEU A 333 -21.58 -7.85 7.65
C LEU A 333 -23.08 -8.04 7.50
N GLY A 334 -23.85 -6.96 7.40
CA GLY A 334 -25.30 -7.02 7.19
C GLY A 334 -25.69 -7.72 5.88
N ALA A 335 -25.00 -7.38 4.79
CA ALA A 335 -25.22 -7.99 3.48
C ALA A 335 -24.90 -9.49 3.46
N ALA A 336 -23.86 -9.91 4.18
CA ALA A 336 -23.53 -11.33 4.34
C ALA A 336 -24.60 -12.10 5.13
N GLN A 337 -25.16 -11.47 6.18
CA GLN A 337 -26.21 -12.05 7.00
C GLN A 337 -27.51 -12.23 6.24
N TYR A 338 -27.95 -11.18 5.52
CA TYR A 338 -29.23 -11.17 4.79
C TYR A 338 -29.10 -11.64 3.33
N ARG A 339 -27.92 -12.01 2.88
CA ARG A 339 -27.60 -12.42 1.49
C ARG A 339 -28.07 -11.43 0.42
N TRP A 340 -27.88 -10.13 0.69
CA TRP A 340 -28.29 -9.06 -0.22
C TRP A 340 -27.11 -8.54 -1.04
N ALA A 341 -27.00 -9.00 -2.30
CA ALA A 341 -25.89 -8.70 -3.22
C ALA A 341 -25.71 -7.19 -3.49
N GLY A 342 -26.79 -6.42 -3.61
CA GLY A 342 -26.70 -4.97 -3.84
C GLY A 342 -26.08 -4.22 -2.65
N LEU A 343 -26.47 -4.57 -1.41
CA LEU A 343 -25.89 -4.01 -0.21
C LEU A 343 -24.42 -4.42 -0.05
N PHE A 344 -24.09 -5.65 -0.46
CA PHE A 344 -22.72 -6.16 -0.46
C PHE A 344 -21.82 -5.33 -1.39
N ALA A 345 -22.26 -5.07 -2.63
CA ALA A 345 -21.52 -4.23 -3.57
C ALA A 345 -21.32 -2.80 -3.04
N ALA A 346 -22.32 -2.20 -2.40
CA ALA A 346 -22.18 -0.89 -1.75
C ALA A 346 -21.15 -0.93 -0.62
N GLY A 347 -21.20 -1.96 0.23
CA GLY A 347 -20.20 -2.19 1.30
C GLY A 347 -18.79 -2.31 0.77
N VAL A 348 -18.59 -3.06 -0.32
CA VAL A 348 -17.28 -3.23 -1.01
C VAL A 348 -16.71 -1.88 -1.45
N VAL A 349 -17.53 -1.03 -2.09
CA VAL A 349 -17.08 0.30 -2.55
C VAL A 349 -16.68 1.18 -1.37
N LEU A 350 -17.49 1.24 -0.31
CA LEU A 350 -17.21 2.07 0.86
C LEU A 350 -15.98 1.57 1.63
N ALA A 351 -15.84 0.25 1.81
CA ALA A 351 -14.65 -0.34 2.41
C ALA A 351 -13.40 -0.03 1.58
N GLY A 352 -13.47 -0.20 0.25
CA GLY A 352 -12.37 0.14 -0.66
C GLY A 352 -11.96 1.61 -0.58
N PHE A 353 -12.91 2.54 -0.56
CA PHE A 353 -12.64 3.98 -0.40
C PHE A 353 -12.02 4.28 0.98
N GLY A 354 -12.59 3.76 2.06
CA GLY A 354 -12.10 4.03 3.41
C GLY A 354 -10.69 3.50 3.63
N LEU A 355 -10.49 2.20 3.40
CA LEU A 355 -9.22 1.52 3.64
C LEU A 355 -8.14 1.98 2.65
N GLY A 356 -8.50 2.24 1.37
CA GLY A 356 -7.60 2.81 0.38
C GLY A 356 -7.09 4.20 0.78
N THR A 357 -7.96 5.08 1.29
CA THR A 357 -7.60 6.39 1.81
C THR A 357 -6.63 6.27 2.99
N ALA A 358 -6.91 5.41 3.96
CA ALA A 358 -6.04 5.23 5.13
C ALA A 358 -4.61 4.84 4.72
N TYR A 359 -4.44 3.89 3.80
CA TYR A 359 -3.12 3.52 3.27
C TYR A 359 -2.41 4.66 2.53
N ALA A 360 -3.14 5.48 1.77
CA ALA A 360 -2.56 6.61 1.06
C ALA A 360 -2.05 7.71 2.00
N LEU A 361 -2.71 7.87 3.15
CA LEU A 361 -2.36 8.88 4.14
C LEU A 361 -1.21 8.47 5.07
N LEU A 362 -1.01 7.16 5.27
CA LEU A 362 -0.07 6.65 6.26
C LEU A 362 1.35 7.23 6.13
N PRO A 363 2.01 7.31 4.96
CA PRO A 363 3.34 7.90 4.84
C PRO A 363 3.37 9.37 5.27
N ARG A 364 2.29 10.11 5.02
CA ARG A 364 2.16 11.54 5.36
C ARG A 364 1.93 11.75 6.86
N VAL A 365 1.12 10.89 7.46
CA VAL A 365 0.85 10.92 8.91
C VAL A 365 2.14 10.61 9.67
N VAL A 366 2.86 9.55 9.26
CA VAL A 366 4.15 9.17 9.84
C VAL A 366 5.15 10.32 9.77
N ASN A 367 5.33 10.91 8.58
CA ASN A 367 6.24 12.03 8.40
C ASN A 367 5.86 13.24 9.28
N GLY A 368 4.57 13.55 9.34
CA GLY A 368 4.09 14.67 10.13
C GLY A 368 4.16 14.50 11.64
N PHE A 369 4.16 13.26 12.12
CA PHE A 369 4.23 12.95 13.56
C PHE A 369 5.67 12.78 14.05
N PHE A 370 6.54 12.16 13.24
CA PHE A 370 7.86 11.71 13.66
C PHE A 370 9.02 12.40 12.93
N GLY A 371 8.71 13.33 12.01
CA GLY A 371 9.70 14.10 11.28
C GLY A 371 10.13 13.46 9.96
N ASP A 372 10.84 14.26 9.16
CA ASP A 372 11.21 13.97 7.78
C ASP A 372 12.56 13.26 7.62
N GLU A 373 13.48 13.42 8.59
CA GLU A 373 14.85 12.91 8.50
C GLU A 373 14.89 11.38 8.38
N SER A 374 14.14 10.67 9.23
CA SER A 374 14.01 9.21 9.22
C SER A 374 12.64 8.73 8.72
N ALA A 375 11.86 9.59 8.05
CA ALA A 375 10.48 9.33 7.67
C ALA A 375 10.28 7.97 6.99
N MET A 376 11.21 7.62 6.10
CA MET A 376 11.12 6.38 5.35
C MET A 376 11.42 5.14 6.23
N ALA A 377 12.34 5.21 7.15
CA ALA A 377 12.62 4.12 8.10
C ALA A 377 11.47 3.98 9.10
N ASN A 378 10.99 5.08 9.64
CA ASN A 378 9.85 5.14 10.56
C ASN A 378 8.57 4.55 9.95
N PHE A 379 8.30 4.89 8.69
CA PHE A 379 7.20 4.26 7.97
C PHE A 379 7.41 2.74 7.84
N GLY A 380 8.61 2.25 7.54
CA GLY A 380 8.92 0.82 7.47
C GLY A 380 8.56 0.08 8.76
N VAL A 381 8.92 0.67 9.91
CA VAL A 381 8.56 0.11 11.23
C VAL A 381 7.04 0.06 11.40
N LEU A 382 6.33 1.15 11.12
CA LEU A 382 4.88 1.19 11.27
C LEU A 382 4.15 0.34 10.22
N TYR A 383 4.70 0.22 9.01
CA TYR A 383 4.13 -0.61 7.94
C TYR A 383 4.24 -2.11 8.24
N SER A 384 5.16 -2.54 9.11
CA SER A 384 5.25 -3.93 9.55
C SER A 384 3.97 -4.43 10.25
N ALA A 385 3.18 -3.52 10.83
CA ALA A 385 1.85 -3.77 11.37
C ALA A 385 0.90 -4.45 10.37
N LYS A 386 1.13 -4.24 9.06
CA LYS A 386 0.38 -4.89 7.99
C LYS A 386 0.47 -6.42 8.04
N GLY A 387 1.62 -6.97 8.44
CA GLY A 387 1.79 -8.41 8.63
C GLY A 387 0.86 -8.97 9.73
N ILE A 388 0.81 -8.30 10.89
CA ILE A 388 -0.11 -8.67 11.97
C ILE A 388 -1.57 -8.51 11.52
N GLY A 389 -1.89 -7.41 10.82
CA GLY A 389 -3.22 -7.21 10.24
C GLY A 389 -3.62 -8.33 9.28
N GLY A 390 -2.68 -8.87 8.47
CA GLY A 390 -2.93 -10.02 7.61
C GLY A 390 -3.32 -11.27 8.39
N VAL A 391 -2.60 -11.57 9.45
CA VAL A 391 -2.91 -12.71 10.33
C VAL A 391 -4.30 -12.55 10.98
N LEU A 392 -4.61 -11.35 11.49
CA LEU A 392 -5.90 -11.09 12.14
C LEU A 392 -7.07 -11.06 11.15
N GLY A 393 -6.88 -10.52 9.95
CA GLY A 393 -7.95 -10.42 8.95
C GLY A 393 -8.23 -11.76 8.26
N VAL A 394 -7.20 -12.39 7.71
CA VAL A 394 -7.36 -13.61 6.91
C VAL A 394 -7.26 -14.86 7.77
N GLY A 395 -6.39 -14.87 8.78
CA GLY A 395 -6.21 -16.01 9.67
C GLY A 395 -7.49 -16.35 10.47
N VAL A 396 -8.29 -15.35 10.86
CA VAL A 396 -9.59 -15.59 11.52
C VAL A 396 -10.53 -16.37 10.60
N VAL A 397 -10.56 -16.05 9.29
CA VAL A 397 -11.38 -16.79 8.32
C VAL A 397 -10.91 -18.23 8.19
N ALA A 398 -9.60 -18.46 8.16
CA ALA A 398 -9.02 -19.78 8.03
C ALA A 398 -9.37 -20.69 9.22
N VAL A 399 -9.46 -20.12 10.45
CA VAL A 399 -9.69 -20.88 11.69
C VAL A 399 -11.17 -20.95 12.05
N ALA A 400 -11.91 -19.84 11.96
CA ALA A 400 -13.27 -19.71 12.48
C ALA A 400 -14.36 -19.57 11.41
N GLY A 401 -13.96 -19.56 10.12
CA GLY A 401 -14.89 -19.43 8.99
C GLY A 401 -15.26 -17.99 8.65
N GLY A 402 -15.91 -17.83 7.49
CA GLY A 402 -16.14 -16.54 6.88
C GLY A 402 -17.05 -15.59 7.66
N GLN A 403 -18.07 -16.12 8.34
CA GLN A 403 -18.96 -15.30 9.17
C GLN A 403 -18.19 -14.59 10.30
N ALA A 404 -17.30 -15.34 10.97
CA ALA A 404 -16.44 -14.78 12.01
C ALA A 404 -15.49 -13.70 11.42
N GLY A 405 -15.04 -13.87 10.18
CA GLY A 405 -14.24 -12.88 9.46
C GLY A 405 -14.95 -11.53 9.29
N PHE A 406 -16.23 -11.53 8.89
CA PHE A 406 -17.02 -10.28 8.78
C PHE A 406 -17.22 -9.60 10.14
N VAL A 407 -17.49 -10.38 11.18
CA VAL A 407 -17.61 -9.84 12.56
C VAL A 407 -16.27 -9.24 13.01
N ALA A 408 -15.16 -9.96 12.83
CA ALA A 408 -13.84 -9.49 13.23
C ALA A 408 -13.46 -8.20 12.48
N ALA A 409 -13.68 -8.15 11.17
CA ALA A 409 -13.41 -6.95 10.35
C ALA A 409 -14.23 -5.74 10.82
N ALA A 410 -15.53 -5.94 11.12
CA ALA A 410 -16.39 -4.88 11.64
C ALA A 410 -15.93 -4.40 13.04
N VAL A 411 -15.62 -5.31 13.96
CA VAL A 411 -15.13 -5.00 15.31
C VAL A 411 -13.81 -4.23 15.26
N LEU A 412 -12.85 -4.67 14.43
CA LEU A 412 -11.56 -3.99 14.27
C LEU A 412 -11.72 -2.61 13.64
N ALA A 413 -12.63 -2.46 12.66
CA ALA A 413 -12.92 -1.17 12.04
C ALA A 413 -13.56 -0.19 13.04
N LEU A 414 -14.50 -0.64 13.87
CA LEU A 414 -15.09 0.17 14.94
C LEU A 414 -14.06 0.52 16.02
N GLY A 415 -13.20 -0.44 16.42
CA GLY A 415 -12.10 -0.19 17.34
C GLY A 415 -11.15 0.89 16.81
N CYS A 416 -10.87 0.88 15.52
CA CYS A 416 -10.04 1.89 14.88
C CYS A 416 -10.65 3.31 14.97
N LEU A 417 -11.98 3.45 14.94
CA LEU A 417 -12.67 4.73 15.14
C LEU A 417 -12.39 5.32 16.53
N VAL A 418 -12.21 4.49 17.55
CA VAL A 418 -11.87 4.94 18.91
C VAL A 418 -10.39 5.31 19.01
N LEU A 419 -9.51 4.58 18.29
CA LEU A 419 -8.07 4.81 18.36
C LEU A 419 -7.62 6.10 17.65
N VAL A 420 -8.22 6.44 16.49
CA VAL A 420 -7.79 7.61 15.69
C VAL A 420 -7.98 8.95 16.42
N PRO A 421 -9.07 9.23 17.15
CA PRO A 421 -9.19 10.44 17.96
C PRO A 421 -8.14 10.56 19.07
N ALA A 422 -7.68 9.44 19.62
CA ALA A 422 -6.62 9.40 20.63
C ALA A 422 -5.21 9.67 20.04
N LEU A 423 -5.07 9.63 18.71
CA LEU A 423 -3.79 9.81 18.03
C LEU A 423 -3.40 11.30 18.02
N HIS A 424 -2.46 11.67 18.87
CA HIS A 424 -1.93 13.02 18.99
C HIS A 424 -0.46 13.06 18.60
N GLN A 425 -0.05 14.20 18.01
CA GLN A 425 1.34 14.43 17.62
C GLN A 425 2.23 14.48 18.88
N PRO A 426 3.30 13.68 18.95
CA PRO A 426 4.19 13.66 20.11
C PRO A 426 4.78 15.05 20.42
N GLY A 427 4.85 15.41 21.71
CA GLY A 427 5.42 16.68 22.16
C GLY A 427 4.48 17.89 22.08
N ARG A 428 3.24 17.75 21.59
CA ARG A 428 2.21 18.80 21.67
C ARG A 428 1.30 18.59 22.85
N THR A 429 1.05 19.67 23.59
CA THR A 429 0.01 19.68 24.62
C THR A 429 -1.38 19.65 23.98
N LEU A 430 -2.34 18.98 24.62
CA LEU A 430 -3.73 18.87 24.14
C LEU A 430 -4.42 20.22 23.90
N ALA A 431 -3.96 21.29 24.56
CA ALA A 431 -4.49 22.64 24.41
C ALA A 431 -4.14 23.31 23.05
N LEU A 432 -3.19 22.73 22.28
CA LEU A 432 -2.73 23.27 20.99
C LEU A 432 -3.04 22.31 19.81
N ALA A 433 -3.79 21.26 20.05
CA ALA A 433 -4.21 20.28 19.05
C ALA A 433 -5.67 20.50 18.65
#